data_9312138f19773ed6bd4f8ab27c9b0347
#
_entry.id   9312138f19773ed6bd4f8ab27c9b0347
#
_cell.length_a   1.000
_cell.length_b   1.000
_cell.length_c   1.000
_cell.angle_alpha   90.00
_cell.angle_beta   90.00
_cell.angle_gamma   90.00
#
_symmetry.space_group_name_H-M   'P 1'
#
loop_
_entity.id
_entity.type
_entity.pdbx_description
1 polymer ?
#
loop_
_entity_poly.entity_id
_entity_poly.type
_entity_poly.pdbx_seq_one_letter_code
_entity_poly.pdbx_strand_id
1 'polypeptide(L)' 'RIGNEIKQAFPEQPVYVHFYSPRWICRIGNFRSFEEANNILHQIKKMGYKQACIVSGKITVPY' A
#
# COMPACT_ATOMS: atom_id res chain seq x y z
N ARG A 1 -0.63 -8.38 10.02
CA ARG A 1 -0.57 -7.24 10.95
C ARG A 1 -0.48 -5.91 10.21
N ILE A 2 0.54 -5.74 9.39
CA ILE A 2 0.70 -4.51 8.61
C ILE A 2 -0.46 -4.36 7.62
N GLY A 3 -0.87 -5.46 7.01
CA GLY A 3 -2.02 -5.44 6.11
C GLY A 3 -3.28 -4.99 6.81
N ASN A 4 -3.49 -5.41 8.06
CA ASN A 4 -4.65 -4.98 8.84
C ASN A 4 -4.58 -3.50 9.17
N GLU A 5 -3.40 -3.00 9.52
CA GLU A 5 -3.22 -1.59 9.84
C GLU A 5 -3.55 -0.71 8.64
N ILE A 6 -3.05 -1.09 7.47
CA ILE A 6 -3.32 -0.35 6.25
C ILE A 6 -4.79 -0.47 5.85
N LYS A 7 -5.37 -1.64 6.01
CA LYS A 7 -6.77 -1.85 5.68
C LYS A 7 -7.69 -0.99 6.56
N GLN A 8 -7.34 -0.83 7.84
CA GLN A 8 -8.12 0.01 8.74
C GLN A 8 -7.99 1.48 8.37
N ALA A 9 -6.82 1.88 7.91
CA ALA A 9 -6.61 3.26 7.48
C ALA A 9 -7.33 3.58 6.17
N PHE A 10 -7.45 2.59 5.28
CA PHE A 10 -8.06 2.78 3.96
C PHE A 10 -9.07 1.67 3.70
N PRO A 11 -10.20 1.67 4.43
CA PRO A 11 -11.15 0.55 4.36
C PRO A 11 -11.84 0.39 3.01
N GLU A 12 -11.84 1.41 2.18
CA GLU A 12 -12.47 1.34 0.87
C GLU A 12 -11.55 0.79 -0.21
N GLN A 13 -10.28 0.56 0.12
CA GLN A 13 -9.31 0.09 -0.86
C GLN A 13 -9.05 -1.40 -0.68
N PRO A 14 -8.95 -2.16 -1.78
CA PRO A 14 -8.50 -3.55 -1.68
C PRO A 14 -7.07 -3.61 -1.18
N VAL A 15 -6.82 -4.51 -0.24
CA VAL A 15 -5.49 -4.70 0.35
C VAL A 15 -5.12 -6.17 0.21
N TYR A 16 -3.97 -6.43 -0.39
CA TYR A 16 -3.46 -7.77 -0.62
C TYR A 16 -2.09 -7.90 0.04
N VAL A 17 -1.89 -9.02 0.73
CA VAL A 17 -0.61 -9.29 1.40
C VAL A 17 -0.05 -10.58 0.85
N HIS A 18 1.18 -10.52 0.39
CA HIS A 18 1.87 -11.67 -0.19
C HIS A 18 3.27 -11.79 0.40
N PHE A 19 3.71 -13.03 0.58
CA PHE A 19 5.08 -13.27 1.01
C PHE A 19 5.93 -13.62 -0.22
N TYR A 20 6.92 -12.77 -0.47
CA TYR A 20 7.95 -13.02 -1.48
C TYR A 20 9.27 -13.09 -0.74
N SER A 21 9.73 -14.33 -0.48
CA SER A 21 10.92 -14.56 0.34
C SER A 21 12.07 -13.64 -0.05
N PRO A 22 12.71 -12.96 0.91
CA PRO A 22 12.47 -13.04 2.36
C PRO A 22 11.53 -11.95 2.89
N ARG A 23 10.72 -11.33 2.06
CA ARG A 23 9.93 -10.17 2.45
C ARG A 23 8.45 -10.38 2.26
N TRP A 24 7.68 -9.72 3.11
CA TRP A 24 6.25 -9.55 2.91
C TRP A 24 6.00 -8.33 2.08
N ILE A 25 5.03 -8.40 1.18
CA ILE A 25 4.64 -7.28 0.33
C ILE A 25 3.16 -7.05 0.52
N CYS A 26 2.79 -5.83 0.89
CA CYS A 26 1.40 -5.40 0.98
C CYS A 26 1.09 -4.55 -0.25
N ARG A 27 0.03 -4.90 -0.97
CA ARG A 27 -0.41 -4.14 -2.13
C ARG A 27 -1.78 -3.57 -1.89
N ILE A 28 -1.95 -2.31 -2.25
CA ILE A 28 -3.20 -1.59 -2.02
C ILE A 28 -3.71 -1.05 -3.33
N GLY A 29 -4.98 -1.18 -3.56
CA GLY A 29 -5.52 -0.50 -4.57
C GLY A 29 -6.05 -1.22 -5.65
N ASN A 30 -6.85 -0.73 -6.35
CA ASN A 30 -6.99 -0.22 -7.72
C ASN A 30 -7.36 1.25 -7.69
N PHE A 31 -6.44 2.09 -8.10
CA PHE A 31 -6.68 3.51 -8.11
C PHE A 31 -7.10 3.97 -9.49
N ARG A 32 -8.02 4.91 -9.54
CA ARG A 32 -8.53 5.42 -10.82
C ARG A 32 -7.57 6.38 -11.48
N SER A 33 -6.77 7.06 -10.68
CA SER A 33 -5.84 8.05 -11.21
C SER A 33 -4.55 8.01 -10.42
N PHE A 34 -3.49 8.49 -11.05
CA PHE A 34 -2.20 8.62 -10.40
C PHE A 34 -2.29 9.58 -9.22
N GLU A 35 -3.09 10.61 -9.35
CA GLU A 35 -3.24 11.61 -8.29
C GLU A 35 -3.82 10.99 -7.03
N GLU A 36 -4.85 10.17 -7.17
CA GLU A 36 -5.42 9.47 -6.02
C GLU A 36 -4.41 8.54 -5.38
N ALA A 37 -3.71 7.77 -6.21
CA ALA A 37 -2.69 6.84 -5.71
C ALA A 37 -1.58 7.60 -4.99
N ASN A 38 -1.17 8.73 -5.53
CA ASN A 38 -0.11 9.52 -4.94
C ASN A 38 -0.49 10.09 -3.58
N ASN A 39 -1.73 10.53 -3.44
CA ASN A 39 -2.23 11.02 -2.15
C ASN A 39 -2.16 9.95 -1.08
N ILE A 40 -2.62 8.75 -1.42
CA ILE A 40 -2.60 7.64 -0.46
C ILE A 40 -1.18 7.19 -0.18
N LEU A 41 -0.32 7.23 -1.19
CA LEU A 41 1.09 6.90 -1.00
C LEU A 41 1.74 7.82 0.04
N HIS A 42 1.46 9.12 -0.04
CA HIS A 42 2.00 10.07 0.93
C HIS A 42 1.54 9.74 2.35
N GLN A 43 0.27 9.36 2.51
CA GLN A 43 -0.25 9.01 3.81
C GLN A 43 0.41 7.75 4.35
N ILE A 44 0.62 6.76 3.49
CA ILE A 44 1.29 5.52 3.89
C ILE A 44 2.72 5.79 4.32
N LYS A 45 3.43 6.65 3.60
CA LYS A 45 4.79 7.02 3.99
C LYS A 45 4.82 7.73 5.34
N LYS A 46 3.80 8.54 5.63
CA LYS A 46 3.70 9.19 6.93
C LYS A 46 3.43 8.21 8.05
N MET A 47 2.85 7.06 7.74
CA MET A 47 2.65 6.00 8.72
C MET A 47 3.94 5.26 9.06
N GLY A 48 5.02 5.54 8.32
CA GLY A 48 6.31 4.94 8.59
C GLY A 48 6.81 4.01 7.50
N TYR A 49 6.00 3.74 6.48
CA TYR A 49 6.38 2.83 5.40
C TYR A 49 7.10 3.61 4.30
N LYS A 50 8.35 3.94 4.56
CA LYS A 50 9.11 4.85 3.68
C LYS A 50 9.46 4.26 2.33
N GLN A 51 9.43 2.94 2.21
CA GLN A 51 9.78 2.27 0.96
C GLN A 51 8.57 2.02 0.07
N ALA A 52 7.40 2.47 0.47
CA ALA A 52 6.21 2.32 -0.34
C ALA A 52 6.38 3.01 -1.69
N CYS A 53 5.87 2.40 -2.73
CA CYS A 53 5.95 2.97 -4.08
C CYS A 53 4.73 2.53 -4.91
N ILE A 54 4.53 3.19 -6.03
CA ILE A 54 3.43 2.87 -6.93
C ILE A 54 3.95 1.99 -8.05
N VAL A 55 3.30 0.84 -8.24
CA VAL A 55 3.64 -0.11 -9.30
C VAL A 55 2.36 -0.54 -9.98
N SER A 56 2.25 -0.26 -11.27
CA SER A 56 1.11 -0.68 -12.09
C SER A 56 -0.24 -0.30 -11.48
N GLY A 57 -0.36 0.93 -11.02
CA GLY A 57 -1.61 1.44 -10.48
C GLY A 57 -1.94 0.96 -9.07
N LYS A 58 -1.00 0.30 -8.41
CA LYS A 58 -1.16 -0.15 -7.03
C LYS A 58 -0.01 0.35 -6.19
N ILE A 59 -0.29 0.59 -4.91
CA ILE A 59 0.77 0.94 -3.99
C ILE A 59 1.35 -0.34 -3.41
N THR A 60 2.66 -0.48 -3.50
CA THR A 60 3.39 -1.64 -3.01
C THR A 60 4.19 -1.23 -1.79
N VAL A 61 3.96 -1.93 -0.68
CA VAL A 61 4.61 -1.63 0.60
C VAL A 61 5.39 -2.87 1.04
N PRO A 62 6.72 -2.88 0.84
CA PRO A 62 7.55 -3.98 1.33
C PRO A 62 7.78 -3.85 2.83
N TYR A 63 7.79 -5.00 3.53
CA TYR A 63 8.08 -4.99 4.98
C TYR A 63 8.58 -6.32 5.52
#